data_ca091188dc59f2592953bede64b56877
#
_entry.id   ca091188dc59f2592953bede64b56877
#
_cell.length_a   1.000
_cell.length_b   1.000
_cell.length_c   1.000
_cell.angle_alpha   90.00
_cell.angle_beta   90.00
_cell.angle_gamma   90.00
#
_symmetry.space_group_name_H-M   'P 1'
#
loop_
_entity.id
_entity.type
_entity.pdbx_description
1 polymer ?
#
loop_
_entity_poly.entity_id
_entity_poly.type
_entity_poly.pdbx_seq_one_letter_code
_entity_poly.pdbx_strand_id
1 'polypeptide(L)'
;ARAVLRGTDSAVCGEMAAALAAGSCALKGRSDKTGDYLKHAENLFRLADETRSDEAYNNSDASGFYRSSHFYDELFYAANWLYIATGEQSYLDKATSYIPNLGKELGSDELKYSWGMCWDDVMQGGLLLYAINTNDSFYIGRVQKHLNYWTDSVKTLDGGAKWLTTWGCLRYATTAGFLASVACDTVLKGTDTTKYQQFYEDQINYCLGDNPDGQSFVVGYGEKSPQNPHHRTAHGSWKNALDTPETNRHILYGALVGGPNEDGSYEDDRQNYINNEVACDYNAGFTALLCKMTEAYGGTPDPDFPEPETRDREFYVETKLTETSGGVTLSFK
;
A
#
# COMPACT_ATOMS: atom_id res chain seq x y z
N ALA A 1 -6.30 5.28 -20.48
CA ALA A 1 -7.07 6.43 -20.03
C ALA A 1 -6.57 6.87 -18.66
N ARG A 2 -6.70 8.13 -18.30
CA ARG A 2 -6.38 8.68 -17.00
C ARG A 2 -7.65 9.32 -16.44
N ALA A 3 -7.96 9.06 -15.17
CA ALA A 3 -8.93 9.85 -14.46
C ALA A 3 -8.39 11.27 -14.29
N VAL A 4 -9.25 12.26 -14.47
CA VAL A 4 -8.89 13.68 -14.31
C VAL A 4 -9.77 14.26 -13.22
N LEU A 5 -9.15 14.58 -12.10
CA LEU A 5 -9.80 15.31 -11.02
C LEU A 5 -9.94 16.79 -11.44
N ARG A 6 -11.16 17.28 -11.46
CA ARG A 6 -11.47 18.70 -11.75
C ARG A 6 -11.99 19.36 -10.48
N GLY A 7 -11.21 20.27 -9.94
CA GLY A 7 -11.50 20.93 -8.67
C GLY A 7 -10.53 20.52 -7.58
N THR A 8 -10.79 20.99 -6.36
CA THR A 8 -10.03 20.63 -5.16
C THR A 8 -10.74 19.51 -4.41
N ASP A 9 -9.95 18.67 -3.75
CA ASP A 9 -10.42 17.52 -3.01
C ASP A 9 -9.55 17.30 -1.79
N SER A 10 -10.15 16.97 -0.65
CA SER A 10 -9.40 16.87 0.61
C SER A 10 -8.69 15.54 0.77
N ALA A 11 -9.28 14.43 0.31
CA ALA A 11 -8.65 13.11 0.41
C ALA A 11 -7.38 13.06 -0.44
N VAL A 12 -7.50 13.24 -1.76
CA VAL A 12 -6.35 13.16 -2.69
C VAL A 12 -5.30 14.21 -2.39
N CYS A 13 -5.69 15.47 -2.14
CA CYS A 13 -4.73 16.53 -1.80
C CYS A 13 -4.06 16.27 -0.44
N GLY A 14 -4.77 15.70 0.53
CA GLY A 14 -4.23 15.32 1.83
C GLY A 14 -3.15 14.23 1.71
N GLU A 15 -3.44 13.15 1.00
CA GLU A 15 -2.45 12.09 0.77
C GLU A 15 -1.22 12.57 0.01
N MET A 16 -1.42 13.37 -1.06
CA MET A 16 -0.31 13.95 -1.81
C MET A 16 0.54 14.89 -0.93
N ALA A 17 -0.09 15.67 -0.06
CA ALA A 17 0.60 16.54 0.89
C ALA A 17 1.45 15.71 1.88
N ALA A 18 0.87 14.63 2.44
CA ALA A 18 1.58 13.71 3.33
C ALA A 18 2.79 13.08 2.64
N ALA A 19 2.60 12.55 1.43
CA ALA A 19 3.66 11.91 0.66
C ALA A 19 4.81 12.88 0.33
N LEU A 20 4.50 14.12 -0.06
CA LEU A 20 5.52 15.14 -0.38
C LEU A 20 6.23 15.64 0.88
N ALA A 21 5.53 15.82 1.99
CA ALA A 21 6.13 16.17 3.28
C ALA A 21 7.08 15.07 3.76
N ALA A 22 6.65 13.81 3.75
CA ALA A 22 7.49 12.66 4.06
C ALA A 22 8.71 12.57 3.12
N GLY A 23 8.50 12.76 1.81
CA GLY A 23 9.56 12.76 0.81
C GLY A 23 10.58 13.87 1.03
N SER A 24 10.15 15.06 1.48
CA SER A 24 11.05 16.17 1.81
C SER A 24 12.00 15.80 2.98
N CYS A 25 11.50 15.03 3.94
CA CYS A 25 12.32 14.52 5.06
C CYS A 25 13.27 13.42 4.60
N ALA A 26 12.76 12.40 3.92
CA ALA A 26 13.51 11.22 3.53
C ALA A 26 14.64 11.52 2.54
N LEU A 27 14.44 12.50 1.66
CA LEU A 27 15.41 12.90 0.62
C LEU A 27 16.26 14.09 1.00
N LYS A 28 16.17 14.58 2.24
CA LYS A 28 16.96 15.70 2.75
C LYS A 28 18.44 15.41 2.59
N GLY A 29 19.16 16.29 1.88
CA GLY A 29 20.58 16.12 1.55
C GLY A 29 20.88 15.12 0.42
N ARG A 30 19.85 14.47 -0.15
CA ARG A 30 19.98 13.55 -1.30
C ARG A 30 19.34 14.09 -2.58
N SER A 31 18.49 15.09 -2.49
CA SER A 31 17.81 15.74 -3.61
C SER A 31 17.79 17.25 -3.40
N ASP A 32 18.05 17.99 -4.45
CA ASP A 32 17.92 19.45 -4.52
C ASP A 32 16.44 19.91 -4.57
N LYS A 33 15.52 18.98 -4.81
CA LYS A 33 14.08 19.23 -4.93
C LYS A 33 13.31 19.17 -3.63
N THR A 34 13.96 18.89 -2.50
CA THR A 34 13.27 18.72 -1.21
C THR A 34 12.52 19.97 -0.75
N GLY A 35 13.03 21.18 -1.08
CA GLY A 35 12.33 22.43 -0.83
C GLY A 35 11.06 22.59 -1.67
N ASP A 36 11.08 22.16 -2.92
CA ASP A 36 9.91 22.16 -3.80
C ASP A 36 8.86 21.16 -3.31
N TYR A 37 9.27 19.96 -2.84
CA TYR A 37 8.34 18.97 -2.26
C TYR A 37 7.62 19.54 -1.05
N LEU A 38 8.34 20.16 -0.13
CA LEU A 38 7.74 20.75 1.06
C LEU A 38 6.76 21.88 0.70
N LYS A 39 7.16 22.79 -0.19
CA LYS A 39 6.29 23.87 -0.67
C LYS A 39 5.00 23.33 -1.33
N HIS A 40 5.09 22.28 -2.12
CA HIS A 40 3.92 21.64 -2.72
C HIS A 40 3.06 20.94 -1.66
N ALA A 41 3.66 20.29 -0.67
CA ALA A 41 2.96 19.68 0.45
C ALA A 41 2.12 20.71 1.22
N GLU A 42 2.71 21.85 1.58
CA GLU A 42 2.02 22.94 2.28
C GLU A 42 0.85 23.51 1.47
N ASN A 43 1.06 23.72 0.15
CA ASN A 43 0.00 24.22 -0.73
C ASN A 43 -1.16 23.21 -0.87
N LEU A 44 -0.86 21.93 -1.05
CA LEU A 44 -1.88 20.89 -1.17
C LEU A 44 -2.64 20.70 0.15
N PHE A 45 -1.94 20.72 1.29
CA PHE A 45 -2.57 20.66 2.58
C PHE A 45 -3.52 21.84 2.82
N ARG A 46 -3.07 23.05 2.49
CA ARG A 46 -3.94 24.26 2.58
C ARG A 46 -5.20 24.10 1.73
N LEU A 47 -5.07 23.64 0.49
CA LEU A 47 -6.21 23.38 -0.39
C LEU A 47 -7.14 22.32 0.20
N ALA A 48 -6.59 21.22 0.71
CA ALA A 48 -7.36 20.14 1.33
C ALA A 48 -8.13 20.63 2.57
N ASP A 49 -7.48 21.39 3.46
CA ASP A 49 -8.10 21.92 4.69
C ASP A 49 -9.15 23.00 4.41
N GLU A 50 -8.97 23.81 3.38
CA GLU A 50 -9.96 24.81 2.94
C GLU A 50 -11.16 24.15 2.26
N THR A 51 -10.96 23.07 1.51
CA THR A 51 -12.02 22.38 0.75
C THR A 51 -12.93 21.57 1.64
N ARG A 52 -12.39 20.72 2.54
CA ARG A 52 -13.11 19.80 3.45
C ARG A 52 -14.23 19.02 2.77
N SER A 53 -13.91 18.42 1.64
CA SER A 53 -14.81 17.62 0.82
C SER A 53 -14.03 16.66 -0.06
N ASP A 54 -14.58 15.48 -0.28
CA ASP A 54 -14.14 14.49 -1.27
C ASP A 54 -15.08 14.40 -2.48
N GLU A 55 -15.97 15.36 -2.63
CA GLU A 55 -17.01 15.35 -3.66
C GLU A 55 -16.40 15.42 -5.07
N ALA A 56 -15.35 16.22 -5.29
CA ALA A 56 -14.72 16.35 -6.59
C ALA A 56 -14.11 15.03 -7.06
N TYR A 57 -13.47 14.28 -6.15
CA TYR A 57 -12.96 12.94 -6.44
C TYR A 57 -14.12 11.95 -6.64
N ASN A 58 -15.11 11.96 -5.76
CA ASN A 58 -16.25 11.06 -5.82
C ASN A 58 -17.18 11.28 -7.02
N ASN A 59 -17.04 12.40 -7.73
CA ASN A 59 -17.67 12.67 -9.02
C ASN A 59 -16.76 12.39 -10.23
N SER A 60 -15.54 11.87 -10.02
CA SER A 60 -14.64 11.48 -11.11
C SER A 60 -14.89 10.07 -11.60
N ASP A 61 -14.32 9.74 -12.78
CA ASP A 61 -14.41 8.38 -13.35
C ASP A 61 -13.73 7.32 -12.46
N ALA A 62 -12.83 7.71 -11.56
CA ALA A 62 -12.13 6.80 -10.66
C ALA A 62 -13.04 6.27 -9.53
N SER A 63 -14.01 7.05 -9.11
CA SER A 63 -14.87 6.72 -7.96
C SER A 63 -15.77 5.50 -8.17
N GLY A 64 -15.95 5.06 -9.41
CA GLY A 64 -16.65 3.80 -9.72
C GLY A 64 -15.91 2.55 -9.22
N PHE A 65 -14.59 2.68 -8.95
CA PHE A 65 -13.72 1.60 -8.49
C PHE A 65 -13.11 1.90 -7.12
N TYR A 66 -12.70 3.15 -6.89
CA TYR A 66 -11.96 3.61 -5.71
C TYR A 66 -12.65 4.85 -5.14
N ARG A 67 -13.79 4.66 -4.47
CA ARG A 67 -14.54 5.75 -3.87
C ARG A 67 -13.92 6.14 -2.53
N SER A 68 -13.63 7.43 -2.33
CA SER A 68 -13.27 7.96 -1.01
C SER A 68 -14.47 7.87 -0.07
N SER A 69 -14.27 7.32 1.12
CA SER A 69 -15.31 7.20 2.16
C SER A 69 -15.28 8.32 3.18
N HIS A 70 -14.13 8.99 3.34
CA HIS A 70 -13.90 10.13 4.24
C HIS A 70 -12.60 10.84 3.87
N PHE A 71 -12.25 11.92 4.56
CA PHE A 71 -11.06 12.73 4.25
C PHE A 71 -10.39 13.35 5.49
N TYR A 72 -10.95 13.19 6.67
CA TYR A 72 -10.35 13.77 7.88
C TYR A 72 -9.12 13.01 8.35
N ASP A 73 -8.99 11.75 8.02
CA ASP A 73 -7.80 10.95 8.30
C ASP A 73 -6.64 11.33 7.38
N GLU A 74 -6.89 11.69 6.10
CA GLU A 74 -5.87 12.25 5.21
C GLU A 74 -5.40 13.62 5.68
N LEU A 75 -6.32 14.50 6.10
CA LEU A 75 -5.96 15.78 6.69
C LEU A 75 -5.14 15.60 7.97
N PHE A 76 -5.54 14.66 8.82
CA PHE A 76 -4.83 14.31 10.05
C PHE A 76 -3.43 13.77 9.76
N TYR A 77 -3.33 12.85 8.81
CA TYR A 77 -2.07 12.23 8.39
C TYR A 77 -1.12 13.27 7.79
N ALA A 78 -1.60 14.11 6.89
CA ALA A 78 -0.83 15.18 6.26
C ALA A 78 -0.33 16.22 7.27
N ALA A 79 -1.18 16.66 8.20
CA ALA A 79 -0.79 17.61 9.23
C ALA A 79 0.33 17.07 10.13
N ASN A 80 0.28 15.77 10.48
CA ASN A 80 1.35 15.13 11.25
C ASN A 80 2.67 15.09 10.48
N TRP A 81 2.66 14.75 9.20
CA TRP A 81 3.85 14.77 8.36
C TRP A 81 4.42 16.18 8.15
N LEU A 82 3.55 17.19 7.99
CA LEU A 82 3.99 18.58 7.88
C LEU A 82 4.62 19.08 9.19
N TYR A 83 4.08 18.68 10.34
CA TYR A 83 4.74 18.97 11.62
C TYR A 83 6.14 18.37 11.69
N ILE A 84 6.32 17.12 11.27
CA ILE A 84 7.64 16.47 11.23
C ILE A 84 8.59 17.20 10.28
N ALA A 85 8.09 17.62 9.12
CA ALA A 85 8.90 18.27 8.09
C ALA A 85 9.33 19.69 8.43
N THR A 86 8.47 20.46 9.13
CA THR A 86 8.66 21.89 9.39
C THR A 86 9.02 22.22 10.84
N GLY A 87 8.55 21.44 11.81
CA GLY A 87 8.58 21.75 13.23
C GLY A 87 7.57 22.82 13.65
N GLU A 88 6.66 23.24 12.76
CA GLU A 88 5.68 24.28 13.04
C GLU A 88 4.49 23.75 13.86
N GLN A 89 4.32 24.28 15.06
CA GLN A 89 3.24 23.87 15.99
C GLN A 89 1.83 23.97 15.39
N SER A 90 1.63 24.92 14.48
CA SER A 90 0.35 25.13 13.79
C SER A 90 -0.17 23.85 13.08
N TYR A 91 0.72 23.02 12.54
CA TYR A 91 0.31 21.75 11.93
C TYR A 91 -0.11 20.72 12.95
N LEU A 92 0.56 20.64 14.10
CA LEU A 92 0.15 19.74 15.18
C LEU A 92 -1.19 20.17 15.79
N ASP A 93 -1.42 21.48 15.92
CA ASP A 93 -2.70 22.04 16.36
C ASP A 93 -3.83 21.70 15.37
N LYS A 94 -3.55 21.77 14.07
CA LYS A 94 -4.46 21.30 13.02
C LYS A 94 -4.77 19.81 13.16
N ALA A 95 -3.75 18.95 13.28
CA ALA A 95 -3.94 17.52 13.50
C ALA A 95 -4.86 17.28 14.69
N THR A 96 -4.60 17.92 15.82
CA THR A 96 -5.45 17.84 17.03
C THR A 96 -6.91 18.21 16.75
N SER A 97 -7.13 19.24 15.92
CA SER A 97 -8.48 19.72 15.59
C SER A 97 -9.31 18.75 14.75
N TYR A 98 -8.68 17.81 14.04
CA TYR A 98 -9.37 16.80 13.23
C TYR A 98 -9.78 15.55 14.00
N ILE A 99 -9.19 15.27 15.16
CA ILE A 99 -9.43 14.07 15.97
C ILE A 99 -10.92 13.80 16.24
N PRO A 100 -11.78 14.80 16.56
CA PRO A 100 -13.21 14.55 16.76
C PRO A 100 -13.94 13.99 15.53
N ASN A 101 -13.37 14.19 14.33
CA ASN A 101 -13.96 13.77 13.06
C ASN A 101 -13.37 12.45 12.53
N LEU A 102 -12.37 11.87 13.20
CA LEU A 102 -11.80 10.58 12.83
C LEU A 102 -12.82 9.45 13.04
N GLY A 103 -12.62 8.37 12.29
CA GLY A 103 -13.46 7.18 12.36
C GLY A 103 -13.60 6.62 13.77
N LYS A 104 -14.77 6.10 14.08
CA LYS A 104 -15.10 5.49 15.36
C LYS A 104 -15.46 4.02 15.19
N GLU A 105 -15.27 3.24 16.24
CA GLU A 105 -15.81 1.89 16.32
C GLU A 105 -17.33 1.90 16.29
N LEU A 106 -17.94 0.91 15.65
CA LEU A 106 -19.38 0.82 15.49
C LEU A 106 -20.08 0.82 16.88
N GLY A 107 -21.00 1.77 17.06
CA GLY A 107 -21.76 1.90 18.30
C GLY A 107 -20.97 2.42 19.50
N SER A 108 -19.83 3.08 19.27
CA SER A 108 -18.92 3.59 20.30
C SER A 108 -18.40 4.98 19.94
N ASP A 109 -17.97 5.74 20.95
CA ASP A 109 -17.21 6.98 20.76
C ASP A 109 -15.69 6.74 20.67
N GLU A 110 -15.27 5.48 20.76
CA GLU A 110 -13.88 5.10 20.70
C GLU A 110 -13.33 5.23 19.26
N LEU A 111 -12.12 5.79 19.12
CA LEU A 111 -11.42 5.84 17.84
C LEU A 111 -11.27 4.43 17.28
N LYS A 112 -11.56 4.28 15.99
CA LYS A 112 -11.50 3.01 15.27
C LYS A 112 -10.11 2.40 15.34
N TYR A 113 -10.04 1.14 15.68
CA TYR A 113 -8.80 0.35 15.75
C TYR A 113 -8.92 -1.00 15.02
N SER A 114 -10.17 -1.43 14.72
CA SER A 114 -10.49 -2.74 14.16
C SER A 114 -10.50 -2.76 12.63
N TRP A 115 -9.54 -2.06 12.00
CA TRP A 115 -9.36 -2.03 10.56
C TRP A 115 -7.87 -2.00 10.19
N GLY A 116 -7.56 -1.90 8.91
CA GLY A 116 -6.20 -1.80 8.38
C GLY A 116 -5.99 -0.52 7.58
N MET A 117 -4.78 0.03 7.63
CA MET A 117 -4.39 1.15 6.79
C MET A 117 -4.35 0.73 5.32
N CYS A 118 -4.92 1.53 4.44
CA CYS A 118 -4.96 1.32 2.99
C CYS A 118 -5.15 2.66 2.25
N TRP A 119 -5.37 2.60 0.93
CA TRP A 119 -5.59 3.76 0.07
C TRP A 119 -6.77 4.66 0.49
N ASP A 120 -7.77 4.15 1.19
CA ASP A 120 -8.99 4.88 1.62
C ASP A 120 -9.06 5.10 3.15
N ASP A 121 -8.12 4.63 3.91
CA ASP A 121 -8.08 4.79 5.38
C ASP A 121 -6.62 4.86 5.84
N VAL A 122 -6.13 6.05 6.11
CA VAL A 122 -4.78 6.30 6.62
C VAL A 122 -4.74 6.62 8.10
N MET A 123 -5.87 6.46 8.79
CA MET A 123 -6.04 6.87 10.19
C MET A 123 -5.03 6.22 11.13
N GLN A 124 -4.73 4.92 10.96
CA GLN A 124 -3.81 4.22 11.87
C GLN A 124 -2.36 4.71 11.71
N GLY A 125 -1.95 5.01 10.48
CA GLY A 125 -0.68 5.70 10.23
C GLY A 125 -0.64 7.09 10.85
N GLY A 126 -1.72 7.85 10.72
CA GLY A 126 -1.89 9.17 11.35
C GLY A 126 -1.81 9.11 12.87
N LEU A 127 -2.48 8.15 13.51
CA LEU A 127 -2.44 7.96 14.97
C LEU A 127 -1.04 7.58 15.46
N LEU A 128 -0.31 6.74 14.72
CA LEU A 128 1.08 6.41 15.04
C LEU A 128 1.98 7.65 14.98
N LEU A 129 1.88 8.45 13.91
CA LEU A 129 2.63 9.69 13.78
C LEU A 129 2.26 10.70 14.89
N TYR A 130 0.99 10.82 15.20
CA TYR A 130 0.54 11.72 16.27
C TYR A 130 1.05 11.28 17.65
N ALA A 131 1.05 9.97 17.93
CA ALA A 131 1.64 9.41 19.14
C ALA A 131 3.16 9.68 19.22
N ILE A 132 3.88 9.57 18.09
CA ILE A 132 5.30 9.91 18.00
C ILE A 132 5.51 11.42 18.27
N ASN A 133 4.72 12.28 17.63
CA ASN A 133 4.88 13.73 17.70
C ASN A 133 4.54 14.30 19.07
N THR A 134 3.57 13.70 19.79
CA THR A 134 3.10 14.20 21.08
C THR A 134 3.68 13.45 22.28
N ASN A 135 4.12 12.22 22.09
CA ASN A 135 4.47 11.27 23.17
C ASN A 135 3.36 11.13 24.22
N ASP A 136 2.08 11.30 23.82
CA ASP A 136 0.93 11.20 24.70
C ASP A 136 0.56 9.74 24.93
N SER A 137 0.52 9.33 26.19
CA SER A 137 0.23 7.96 26.62
C SER A 137 -1.14 7.45 26.17
N PHE A 138 -2.14 8.32 26.03
CA PHE A 138 -3.45 7.95 25.51
C PHE A 138 -3.36 7.48 24.05
N TYR A 139 -2.66 8.23 23.18
CA TYR A 139 -2.51 7.85 21.77
C TYR A 139 -1.54 6.69 21.58
N ILE A 140 -0.50 6.57 22.39
CA ILE A 140 0.33 5.35 22.46
C ILE A 140 -0.54 4.14 22.77
N GLY A 141 -1.45 4.26 23.74
CA GLY A 141 -2.43 3.22 24.04
C GLY A 141 -3.38 2.89 22.88
N ARG A 142 -3.73 3.88 22.03
CA ARG A 142 -4.53 3.63 20.80
C ARG A 142 -3.75 2.82 19.78
N VAL A 143 -2.47 3.17 19.55
CA VAL A 143 -1.56 2.39 18.69
C VAL A 143 -1.45 0.95 19.20
N GLN A 144 -1.19 0.75 20.49
CA GLN A 144 -1.10 -0.60 21.07
C GLN A 144 -2.41 -1.37 20.90
N LYS A 145 -3.58 -0.72 21.06
CA LYS A 145 -4.88 -1.36 20.88
C LYS A 145 -5.06 -1.84 19.42
N HIS A 146 -4.68 -1.04 18.45
CA HIS A 146 -4.70 -1.43 17.04
C HIS A 146 -3.77 -2.63 16.77
N LEU A 147 -2.54 -2.58 17.28
CA LEU A 147 -1.60 -3.69 17.12
C LEU A 147 -2.07 -4.98 17.81
N ASN A 148 -2.71 -4.85 18.99
CA ASN A 148 -3.32 -5.99 19.67
C ASN A 148 -4.52 -6.56 18.91
N TYR A 149 -5.32 -5.74 18.25
CA TYR A 149 -6.36 -6.23 17.35
C TYR A 149 -5.77 -7.12 16.26
N TRP A 150 -4.68 -6.69 15.62
CA TRP A 150 -4.00 -7.47 14.59
C TRP A 150 -3.39 -8.76 15.12
N THR A 151 -2.70 -8.72 16.25
CA THR A 151 -2.04 -9.89 16.81
C THR A 151 -3.01 -10.90 17.41
N ASP A 152 -4.06 -10.43 18.09
CA ASP A 152 -4.90 -11.26 18.96
C ASP A 152 -6.28 -11.58 18.38
N SER A 153 -6.84 -10.71 17.51
CA SER A 153 -8.23 -10.81 17.07
C SER A 153 -8.39 -11.13 15.59
N VAL A 154 -7.52 -10.62 14.72
CA VAL A 154 -7.58 -10.94 13.29
C VAL A 154 -7.25 -12.41 13.07
N LYS A 155 -8.07 -13.08 12.24
CA LYS A 155 -7.88 -14.49 11.88
C LYS A 155 -6.45 -14.75 11.41
N THR A 156 -5.86 -15.81 11.92
CA THR A 156 -4.55 -16.30 11.49
C THR A 156 -4.74 -17.50 10.58
N LEU A 157 -4.14 -17.47 9.40
CA LEU A 157 -4.07 -18.61 8.49
C LEU A 157 -2.97 -19.59 8.94
N ASP A 158 -3.02 -20.81 8.45
CA ASP A 158 -1.93 -21.77 8.59
C ASP A 158 -0.66 -21.18 7.95
N GLY A 159 0.43 -21.14 8.70
CA GLY A 159 1.67 -20.46 8.30
C GLY A 159 1.81 -19.02 8.80
N GLY A 160 0.83 -18.48 9.54
CA GLY A 160 1.01 -17.26 10.35
C GLY A 160 0.47 -15.96 9.74
N ALA A 161 0.04 -15.94 8.47
CA ALA A 161 -0.52 -14.72 7.88
C ALA A 161 -1.83 -14.31 8.55
N LYS A 162 -2.02 -13.02 8.71
CA LYS A 162 -3.27 -12.43 9.19
C LYS A 162 -4.22 -12.16 8.03
N TRP A 163 -5.45 -12.61 8.17
CA TRP A 163 -6.48 -12.47 7.16
C TRP A 163 -7.62 -11.60 7.66
N LEU A 164 -7.62 -10.32 7.28
CA LEU A 164 -8.62 -9.34 7.70
C LEU A 164 -9.88 -9.40 6.84
N THR A 165 -9.71 -9.52 5.55
CA THR A 165 -10.79 -9.46 4.56
C THR A 165 -10.37 -10.13 3.25
N THR A 166 -11.36 -10.48 2.44
CA THR A 166 -11.17 -11.22 1.18
C THR A 166 -10.31 -10.48 0.16
N TRP A 167 -10.48 -9.16 0.04
CA TRP A 167 -9.84 -8.40 -1.03
C TRP A 167 -8.48 -7.84 -0.62
N GLY A 168 -7.43 -8.40 -1.20
CA GLY A 168 -6.07 -7.91 -0.95
C GLY A 168 -5.62 -8.08 0.50
N CYS A 169 -5.84 -9.26 1.09
CA CYS A 169 -5.58 -9.51 2.51
C CYS A 169 -4.13 -9.23 2.90
N LEU A 170 -3.15 -9.53 2.04
CA LEU A 170 -1.74 -9.33 2.33
C LEU A 170 -1.32 -7.85 2.36
N ARG A 171 -1.99 -6.97 1.60
CA ARG A 171 -1.76 -5.53 1.69
C ARG A 171 -2.00 -5.02 3.12
N TYR A 172 -3.10 -5.43 3.72
CA TYR A 172 -3.46 -5.04 5.09
C TYR A 172 -2.50 -5.63 6.12
N ALA A 173 -2.19 -6.92 5.99
CA ALA A 173 -1.32 -7.63 6.92
C ALA A 173 0.11 -7.05 6.92
N THR A 174 0.69 -6.81 5.73
CA THR A 174 2.04 -6.24 5.62
C THR A 174 2.08 -4.77 6.04
N THR A 175 1.03 -3.99 5.76
CA THR A 175 0.96 -2.60 6.22
C THR A 175 0.83 -2.53 7.74
N ALA A 176 -0.01 -3.37 8.36
CA ALA A 176 -0.09 -3.47 9.82
C ALA A 176 1.24 -3.93 10.44
N GLY A 177 1.94 -4.87 9.79
CA GLY A 177 3.29 -5.27 10.17
C GLY A 177 4.28 -4.12 10.10
N PHE A 178 4.22 -3.29 9.05
CA PHE A 178 5.06 -2.09 8.96
C PHE A 178 4.75 -1.10 10.08
N LEU A 179 3.49 -0.80 10.37
CA LEU A 179 3.12 0.07 11.49
C LEU A 179 3.60 -0.49 12.84
N ALA A 180 3.53 -1.81 13.03
CA ALA A 180 4.06 -2.47 14.21
C ALA A 180 5.58 -2.28 14.33
N SER A 181 6.32 -2.44 13.24
CA SER A 181 7.78 -2.25 13.25
C SER A 181 8.18 -0.82 13.62
N VAL A 182 7.48 0.19 13.06
CA VAL A 182 7.70 1.59 13.39
C VAL A 182 7.36 1.88 14.86
N ALA A 183 6.25 1.33 15.37
CA ALA A 183 5.87 1.50 16.77
C ALA A 183 6.90 0.90 17.73
N CYS A 184 7.46 -0.28 17.42
CA CYS A 184 8.52 -0.92 18.19
C CYS A 184 9.79 -0.06 18.27
N ASP A 185 10.14 0.60 17.18
CA ASP A 185 11.34 1.45 17.13
C ASP A 185 11.15 2.84 17.78
N THR A 186 9.87 3.25 17.97
CA THR A 186 9.52 4.59 18.43
C THR A 186 8.75 4.57 19.77
N VAL A 187 7.44 4.63 19.71
CA VAL A 187 6.56 4.82 20.89
C VAL A 187 6.52 3.63 21.85
N LEU A 188 6.90 2.43 21.40
CA LEU A 188 6.99 1.22 22.22
C LEU A 188 8.44 0.85 22.55
N LYS A 189 9.41 1.65 22.14
CA LYS A 189 10.82 1.39 22.38
C LYS A 189 11.10 1.29 23.88
N GLY A 190 11.78 0.20 24.28
CA GLY A 190 12.10 -0.07 25.69
C GLY A 190 11.00 -0.83 26.46
N THR A 191 9.90 -1.20 25.81
CA THR A 191 8.92 -2.14 26.34
C THR A 191 9.12 -3.53 25.74
N ASP A 192 8.38 -4.55 26.22
CA ASP A 192 8.37 -5.86 25.57
C ASP A 192 7.57 -5.81 24.27
N THR A 193 8.28 -5.86 23.14
CA THR A 193 7.73 -5.82 21.79
C THR A 193 7.80 -7.17 21.06
N THR A 194 8.19 -8.24 21.75
CA THR A 194 8.43 -9.57 21.16
C THR A 194 7.24 -10.05 20.32
N LYS A 195 6.01 -9.88 20.83
CA LYS A 195 4.78 -10.25 20.11
C LYS A 195 4.61 -9.51 18.78
N TYR A 196 4.92 -8.22 18.76
CA TYR A 196 4.78 -7.40 17.55
C TYR A 196 5.91 -7.68 16.55
N GLN A 197 7.12 -7.99 17.04
CA GLN A 197 8.24 -8.40 16.20
C GLN A 197 7.90 -9.72 15.50
N GLN A 198 7.47 -10.73 16.23
CA GLN A 198 7.03 -11.99 15.64
C GLN A 198 5.91 -11.77 14.61
N PHE A 199 4.93 -10.92 14.93
CA PHE A 199 3.83 -10.62 14.03
C PHE A 199 4.32 -10.08 12.69
N TYR A 200 5.15 -9.04 12.67
CA TYR A 200 5.56 -8.46 11.40
C TYR A 200 6.54 -9.36 10.61
N GLU A 201 7.35 -10.16 11.29
CA GLU A 201 8.20 -11.16 10.65
C GLU A 201 7.38 -12.27 9.98
N ASP A 202 6.36 -12.78 10.67
CA ASP A 202 5.46 -13.79 10.12
C ASP A 202 4.76 -13.29 8.85
N GLN A 203 4.33 -12.01 8.81
CA GLN A 203 3.65 -11.48 7.61
C GLN A 203 4.60 -11.46 6.40
N ILE A 204 5.84 -11.00 6.56
CA ILE A 204 6.83 -10.97 5.48
C ILE A 204 7.22 -12.38 5.05
N ASN A 205 7.54 -13.26 5.99
CA ASN A 205 7.96 -14.63 5.72
C ASN A 205 6.86 -15.38 4.94
N TYR A 206 5.62 -15.21 5.35
CA TYR A 206 4.48 -15.79 4.62
C TYR A 206 4.41 -15.31 3.17
N CYS A 207 4.54 -14.00 2.94
CA CYS A 207 4.55 -13.44 1.58
C CYS A 207 5.69 -13.98 0.72
N LEU A 208 6.83 -14.29 1.31
CA LEU A 208 8.01 -14.81 0.63
C LEU A 208 7.99 -16.34 0.44
N GLY A 209 6.96 -17.03 0.93
CA GLY A 209 6.77 -18.47 0.72
C GLY A 209 7.00 -19.35 1.94
N ASP A 210 7.27 -18.77 3.11
CA ASP A 210 7.30 -19.54 4.37
C ASP A 210 5.88 -19.79 4.87
N ASN A 211 5.20 -20.69 4.18
CA ASN A 211 3.83 -21.12 4.44
C ASN A 211 3.65 -22.59 4.04
N PRO A 212 2.54 -23.26 4.42
CA PRO A 212 2.37 -24.71 4.22
C PRO A 212 2.56 -25.19 2.78
N ASP A 213 2.24 -24.36 1.80
CA ASP A 213 2.32 -24.71 0.37
C ASP A 213 3.62 -24.28 -0.29
N GLY A 214 4.52 -23.58 0.41
CA GLY A 214 5.72 -22.97 -0.18
C GLY A 214 5.38 -21.93 -1.26
N GLN A 215 4.18 -21.34 -1.20
CA GLN A 215 3.66 -20.40 -2.17
C GLN A 215 4.16 -18.98 -1.88
N SER A 216 5.04 -18.45 -2.73
CA SER A 216 5.34 -17.02 -2.73
C SER A 216 4.15 -16.22 -3.28
N PHE A 217 3.85 -15.07 -2.66
CA PHE A 217 2.85 -14.12 -3.16
C PHE A 217 3.50 -12.90 -3.84
N VAL A 218 4.79 -13.03 -4.14
CA VAL A 218 5.59 -12.00 -4.81
C VAL A 218 5.87 -12.44 -6.24
N VAL A 219 5.46 -11.65 -7.22
CA VAL A 219 5.59 -11.97 -8.63
C VAL A 219 7.05 -12.24 -8.98
N GLY A 220 7.31 -13.41 -9.56
CA GLY A 220 8.64 -13.80 -10.03
C GLY A 220 9.66 -14.10 -8.93
N TYR A 221 9.26 -14.22 -7.66
CA TYR A 221 10.13 -14.55 -6.55
C TYR A 221 9.86 -15.96 -6.02
N GLY A 222 10.90 -16.81 -6.02
CA GLY A 222 10.80 -18.20 -5.58
C GLY A 222 10.26 -19.15 -6.66
N GLU A 223 10.35 -20.45 -6.39
CA GLU A 223 9.97 -21.49 -7.37
C GLU A 223 8.46 -21.51 -7.64
N LYS A 224 7.65 -21.26 -6.61
CA LYS A 224 6.20 -21.24 -6.69
C LYS A 224 5.71 -19.81 -6.47
N SER A 225 5.71 -19.02 -7.53
CA SER A 225 5.38 -17.59 -7.49
C SER A 225 4.35 -17.22 -8.55
N PRO A 226 3.54 -16.14 -8.33
CA PRO A 226 2.65 -15.62 -9.34
C PRO A 226 3.41 -15.16 -10.59
N GLN A 227 2.86 -15.43 -11.76
CA GLN A 227 3.37 -14.99 -13.05
C GLN A 227 2.36 -14.15 -13.83
N ASN A 228 1.07 -14.29 -13.45
CA ASN A 228 -0.05 -13.70 -14.15
C ASN A 228 -0.89 -12.76 -13.28
N PRO A 229 -0.29 -11.74 -12.62
CA PRO A 229 -1.06 -10.81 -11.83
C PRO A 229 -2.11 -10.08 -12.67
N HIS A 230 -3.21 -9.68 -12.02
CA HIS A 230 -4.23 -8.83 -12.64
C HIS A 230 -3.68 -7.41 -12.85
N HIS A 231 -2.87 -7.25 -13.90
CA HIS A 231 -2.22 -5.98 -14.23
C HIS A 231 -2.19 -5.77 -15.73
N ARG A 232 -2.93 -4.76 -16.20
CA ARG A 232 -3.17 -4.54 -17.63
C ARG A 232 -1.90 -4.38 -18.46
N THR A 233 -0.93 -3.63 -17.98
CA THR A 233 0.32 -3.38 -18.71
C THR A 233 1.21 -4.61 -18.75
N ALA A 234 1.35 -5.33 -17.62
CA ALA A 234 2.10 -6.58 -17.58
C ALA A 234 1.45 -7.66 -18.48
N HIS A 235 0.13 -7.71 -18.51
CA HIS A 235 -0.59 -8.59 -19.42
C HIS A 235 -0.29 -8.28 -20.90
N GLY A 236 -0.25 -6.98 -21.27
CA GLY A 236 0.09 -6.53 -22.62
C GLY A 236 -0.88 -7.02 -23.72
N SER A 237 -2.17 -7.15 -23.41
CA SER A 237 -3.17 -7.62 -24.36
C SER A 237 -3.27 -6.69 -25.58
N TRP A 238 -3.12 -7.25 -26.77
CA TRP A 238 -3.36 -6.54 -28.04
C TRP A 238 -4.83 -6.49 -28.45
N LYS A 239 -5.68 -7.30 -27.81
CA LYS A 239 -7.13 -7.33 -28.06
C LYS A 239 -7.93 -6.59 -26.99
N ASN A 240 -7.29 -6.04 -25.97
CA ASN A 240 -7.95 -5.49 -24.80
C ASN A 240 -8.89 -6.51 -24.13
N ALA A 241 -8.47 -7.76 -24.03
CA ALA A 241 -9.23 -8.88 -23.48
C ALA A 241 -8.40 -9.56 -22.37
N LEU A 242 -9.06 -10.06 -21.34
CA LEU A 242 -8.38 -10.69 -20.19
C LEU A 242 -7.77 -12.06 -20.50
N ASP A 243 -8.29 -12.75 -21.52
CA ASP A 243 -7.89 -14.09 -21.94
C ASP A 243 -6.82 -14.13 -23.03
N THR A 244 -6.42 -12.99 -23.57
CA THR A 244 -5.50 -12.92 -24.71
C THR A 244 -4.42 -11.86 -24.49
N PRO A 245 -3.12 -12.25 -24.41
CA PRO A 245 -2.58 -13.63 -24.41
C PRO A 245 -2.97 -14.41 -23.14
N GLU A 246 -2.84 -15.74 -23.19
CA GLU A 246 -3.12 -16.61 -22.05
C GLU A 246 -2.25 -16.29 -20.82
N THR A 247 -0.96 -16.04 -21.06
CA THR A 247 0.01 -15.61 -20.03
C THR A 247 0.34 -14.13 -20.16
N ASN A 248 0.78 -13.51 -19.08
CA ASN A 248 1.31 -12.16 -19.13
C ASN A 248 2.56 -12.08 -20.00
N ARG A 249 2.69 -11.02 -20.78
CA ARG A 249 3.84 -10.80 -21.66
C ARG A 249 5.06 -10.30 -20.90
N HIS A 250 4.83 -9.58 -19.80
CA HIS A 250 5.86 -9.00 -18.96
C HIS A 250 5.69 -9.51 -17.55
N ILE A 251 6.76 -9.92 -16.92
CA ILE A 251 6.74 -10.33 -15.51
C ILE A 251 6.97 -9.08 -14.67
N LEU A 252 6.02 -8.80 -13.80
CA LEU A 252 6.09 -7.65 -12.89
C LEU A 252 6.85 -8.03 -11.61
N TYR A 253 8.15 -8.28 -11.75
CA TYR A 253 9.00 -8.75 -10.66
C TYR A 253 8.88 -7.92 -9.39
N GLY A 254 8.73 -8.59 -8.26
CA GLY A 254 8.69 -7.99 -6.93
C GLY A 254 7.33 -7.46 -6.50
N ALA A 255 6.30 -7.49 -7.36
CA ALA A 255 4.97 -7.03 -6.98
C ALA A 255 4.26 -8.02 -6.06
N LEU A 256 3.75 -7.54 -4.93
CA LEU A 256 2.88 -8.31 -4.04
C LEU A 256 1.48 -8.40 -4.66
N VAL A 257 0.95 -9.61 -4.79
CA VAL A 257 -0.46 -9.85 -5.17
C VAL A 257 -1.40 -9.76 -3.97
N GLY A 258 -2.71 -9.74 -4.22
CA GLY A 258 -3.74 -9.63 -3.19
C GLY A 258 -3.64 -10.64 -2.06
N GLY A 259 -3.31 -11.89 -2.38
CA GLY A 259 -3.06 -12.95 -1.40
C GLY A 259 -4.11 -14.05 -1.40
N PRO A 260 -4.05 -14.97 -0.42
CA PRO A 260 -4.89 -16.16 -0.40
C PRO A 260 -6.34 -15.86 0.01
N ASN A 261 -7.19 -16.84 -0.25
CA ASN A 261 -8.52 -16.91 0.31
C ASN A 261 -8.49 -17.15 1.84
N GLU A 262 -9.66 -17.11 2.47
CA GLU A 262 -9.80 -17.33 3.93
C GLU A 262 -9.38 -18.72 4.40
N ASP A 263 -9.34 -19.70 3.51
CA ASP A 263 -8.90 -21.08 3.75
C ASP A 263 -7.42 -21.31 3.39
N GLY A 264 -6.70 -20.26 2.99
CA GLY A 264 -5.30 -20.33 2.58
C GLY A 264 -5.09 -20.67 1.11
N SER A 265 -6.12 -21.09 0.37
CA SER A 265 -6.01 -21.43 -1.05
C SER A 265 -5.69 -20.22 -1.93
N TYR A 266 -4.90 -20.46 -2.98
CA TYR A 266 -4.52 -19.45 -3.95
C TYR A 266 -4.33 -20.09 -5.34
N GLU A 267 -4.72 -19.36 -6.37
CA GLU A 267 -4.50 -19.71 -7.78
C GLU A 267 -3.97 -18.50 -8.54
N ASP A 268 -2.92 -18.69 -9.35
CA ASP A 268 -2.36 -17.63 -10.20
C ASP A 268 -3.25 -17.40 -11.44
N ASP A 269 -4.46 -16.93 -11.20
CA ASP A 269 -5.43 -16.59 -12.25
C ASP A 269 -5.57 -15.07 -12.39
N ARG A 270 -5.16 -14.53 -13.53
CA ARG A 270 -5.31 -13.10 -13.85
C ARG A 270 -6.74 -12.60 -13.81
N GLN A 271 -7.73 -13.46 -14.04
CA GLN A 271 -9.15 -13.08 -14.00
C GLN A 271 -9.64 -12.92 -12.57
N ASN A 272 -8.97 -13.54 -11.61
CA ASN A 272 -9.25 -13.39 -10.19
C ASN A 272 -8.56 -12.13 -9.64
N TYR A 273 -9.17 -10.97 -9.85
CA TYR A 273 -8.65 -9.68 -9.36
C TYR A 273 -8.66 -9.54 -7.82
N ILE A 274 -9.41 -10.38 -7.11
CA ILE A 274 -9.45 -10.35 -5.64
C ILE A 274 -8.13 -10.83 -5.04
N ASN A 275 -7.64 -11.97 -5.52
CA ASN A 275 -6.42 -12.61 -5.02
C ASN A 275 -5.17 -12.17 -5.77
N ASN A 276 -5.31 -11.78 -7.05
CA ASN A 276 -4.19 -11.61 -7.97
C ASN A 276 -4.00 -10.17 -8.47
N GLU A 277 -4.76 -9.19 -7.96
CA GLU A 277 -4.49 -7.78 -8.22
C GLU A 277 -3.17 -7.34 -7.59
N VAL A 278 -2.49 -6.40 -8.23
CA VAL A 278 -1.33 -5.68 -7.74
C VAL A 278 -1.57 -4.18 -7.83
N ALA A 279 -1.17 -3.45 -6.81
CA ALA A 279 -1.36 -2.00 -6.76
C ALA A 279 -0.24 -1.31 -5.96
N CYS A 280 -0.12 0.01 -6.09
CA CYS A 280 0.88 0.77 -5.34
C CYS A 280 0.65 0.66 -3.82
N ASP A 281 -0.61 0.72 -3.35
CA ASP A 281 -0.93 0.58 -1.94
C ASP A 281 -0.67 -0.85 -1.40
N TYR A 282 -0.84 -1.89 -2.24
CA TYR A 282 -0.47 -3.27 -1.88
C TYR A 282 1.02 -3.39 -1.58
N ASN A 283 1.82 -2.68 -2.34
CA ASN A 283 3.27 -2.74 -2.26
C ASN A 283 3.89 -1.72 -1.29
N ALA A 284 3.17 -0.70 -0.84
CA ALA A 284 3.70 0.33 0.04
C ALA A 284 4.14 -0.23 1.40
N GLY A 285 3.23 -0.85 2.13
CA GLY A 285 3.55 -1.48 3.42
C GLY A 285 4.50 -2.66 3.29
N PHE A 286 4.32 -3.48 2.26
CA PHE A 286 5.20 -4.62 1.97
C PHE A 286 6.65 -4.17 1.72
N THR A 287 6.88 -3.20 0.83
CA THR A 287 8.23 -2.69 0.53
C THR A 287 8.87 -2.06 1.76
N ALA A 288 8.09 -1.28 2.52
CA ALA A 288 8.58 -0.65 3.74
C ALA A 288 9.00 -1.70 4.79
N LEU A 289 8.21 -2.76 4.94
CA LEU A 289 8.54 -3.85 5.86
C LEU A 289 9.72 -4.69 5.36
N LEU A 290 9.87 -4.92 4.05
CA LEU A 290 11.08 -5.54 3.48
C LEU A 290 12.34 -4.71 3.76
N CYS A 291 12.27 -3.39 3.66
CA CYS A 291 13.39 -2.51 4.04
C CYS A 291 13.77 -2.70 5.52
N LYS A 292 12.77 -2.81 6.41
CA LYS A 292 12.99 -3.08 7.83
C LYS A 292 13.66 -4.44 8.06
N MET A 293 13.22 -5.48 7.35
CA MET A 293 13.85 -6.80 7.44
C MET A 293 15.28 -6.79 6.92
N THR A 294 15.53 -6.09 5.81
CA THR A 294 16.88 -5.95 5.25
C THR A 294 17.80 -5.20 6.19
N GLU A 295 17.32 -4.17 6.90
CA GLU A 295 18.07 -3.47 7.94
C GLU A 295 18.44 -4.41 9.11
N ALA A 296 17.50 -5.24 9.53
CA ALA A 296 17.67 -6.14 10.68
C ALA A 296 18.56 -7.35 10.36
N TYR A 297 18.41 -7.96 9.20
CA TYR A 297 19.00 -9.25 8.86
C TYR A 297 20.06 -9.17 7.75
N GLY A 298 20.18 -8.03 7.09
CA GLY A 298 21.01 -7.88 5.90
C GLY A 298 20.35 -8.50 4.67
N GLY A 299 21.15 -8.67 3.62
CA GLY A 299 20.73 -9.30 2.38
C GLY A 299 21.82 -9.21 1.32
N THR A 300 21.81 -10.16 0.39
CA THR A 300 22.68 -10.12 -0.79
C THR A 300 21.78 -9.98 -2.02
N PRO A 301 22.05 -9.02 -2.93
CA PRO A 301 21.31 -8.93 -4.17
C PRO A 301 21.36 -10.26 -4.93
N ASP A 302 20.22 -10.66 -5.50
CA ASP A 302 20.17 -11.82 -6.38
C ASP A 302 21.00 -11.54 -7.65
N PRO A 303 22.08 -12.29 -7.92
CA PRO A 303 22.91 -12.07 -9.09
C PRO A 303 22.19 -12.42 -10.39
N ASP A 304 21.15 -13.24 -10.32
CA ASP A 304 20.35 -13.67 -11.46
C ASP A 304 19.07 -12.85 -11.64
N PHE A 305 18.91 -11.76 -10.85
CA PHE A 305 17.77 -10.86 -11.00
C PHE A 305 17.78 -10.26 -12.42
N PRO A 306 16.70 -10.38 -13.17
CA PRO A 306 16.67 -9.96 -14.57
C PRO A 306 16.89 -8.46 -14.73
N GLU A 307 17.65 -8.11 -15.77
CA GLU A 307 17.81 -6.72 -16.17
C GLU A 307 16.45 -6.09 -16.52
N PRO A 308 16.24 -4.81 -16.19
CA PRO A 308 15.02 -4.11 -16.57
C PRO A 308 14.77 -4.18 -18.08
N GLU A 309 13.54 -4.47 -18.46
CA GLU A 309 13.14 -4.39 -19.87
C GLU A 309 13.41 -2.99 -20.42
N THR A 310 14.20 -2.90 -21.50
CA THR A 310 14.45 -1.63 -22.15
C THR A 310 13.45 -1.40 -23.27
N ARG A 311 12.97 -0.18 -23.39
CA ARG A 311 12.14 0.24 -24.51
C ARG A 311 13.06 0.58 -25.68
N ASP A 312 13.28 -0.39 -26.57
CA ASP A 312 14.21 -0.24 -27.69
C ASP A 312 13.74 0.74 -28.77
N ARG A 313 12.42 0.87 -28.96
CA ARG A 313 11.85 1.67 -30.06
C ARG A 313 10.55 2.35 -29.62
N GLU A 314 10.33 3.54 -30.14
CA GLU A 314 9.06 4.27 -29.96
C GLU A 314 7.92 3.59 -30.74
N PHE A 315 8.27 3.00 -31.90
CA PHE A 315 7.34 2.25 -32.74
C PHE A 315 7.84 0.82 -32.93
N TYR A 316 6.97 -0.15 -32.76
CA TYR A 316 7.24 -1.57 -32.99
C TYR A 316 6.00 -2.24 -33.55
N VAL A 317 6.21 -3.33 -34.30
CA VAL A 317 5.13 -4.15 -34.83
C VAL A 317 5.15 -5.50 -34.14
N GLU A 318 4.03 -5.82 -33.50
CA GLU A 318 3.80 -7.15 -32.95
C GLU A 318 3.10 -8.02 -33.96
N THR A 319 3.54 -9.27 -34.07
CA THR A 319 2.96 -10.23 -34.99
C THR A 319 2.44 -11.45 -34.25
N LYS A 320 1.29 -11.94 -34.66
CA LYS A 320 0.76 -13.22 -34.18
C LYS A 320 0.50 -14.14 -35.36
N LEU A 321 1.10 -15.32 -35.29
CA LEU A 321 0.83 -16.43 -36.21
C LEU A 321 -0.26 -17.31 -35.60
N THR A 322 -1.32 -17.57 -36.33
CA THR A 322 -2.36 -18.51 -35.92
C THR A 322 -2.52 -19.56 -37.04
N GLU A 323 -2.25 -20.82 -36.73
CA GLU A 323 -2.50 -21.95 -37.60
C GLU A 323 -3.97 -22.33 -37.56
N THR A 324 -4.55 -22.55 -38.70
CA THR A 324 -5.93 -23.02 -38.88
C THR A 324 -5.93 -24.25 -39.80
N SER A 325 -7.03 -25.02 -39.77
CA SER A 325 -7.15 -26.22 -40.65
C SER A 325 -7.07 -25.90 -42.14
N GLY A 326 -7.15 -24.65 -42.55
CA GLY A 326 -7.10 -24.21 -43.95
C GLY A 326 -5.89 -23.32 -44.31
N GLY A 327 -4.98 -23.09 -43.35
CA GLY A 327 -3.80 -22.23 -43.60
C GLY A 327 -3.30 -21.53 -42.33
N VAL A 328 -2.54 -20.48 -42.57
CA VAL A 328 -1.89 -19.69 -41.51
C VAL A 328 -2.36 -18.24 -41.63
N THR A 329 -2.81 -17.69 -40.50
CA THR A 329 -3.16 -16.27 -40.42
C THR A 329 -2.05 -15.53 -39.68
N LEU A 330 -1.49 -14.50 -40.29
CA LEU A 330 -0.54 -13.58 -39.68
C LEU A 330 -1.26 -12.28 -39.34
N SER A 331 -1.32 -11.96 -38.07
CA SER A 331 -1.89 -10.70 -37.57
C SER A 331 -0.79 -9.74 -37.19
N PHE A 332 -0.95 -8.46 -37.51
CA PHE A 332 -0.02 -7.37 -37.13
C PHE A 332 -0.75 -6.38 -36.21
N LYS A 333 -0.01 -5.82 -35.27
CA LYS A 333 -0.45 -4.71 -34.43
C LYS A 333 0.63 -3.65 -34.34
#